data_e8d80f1f22c7764df60e3218880333f3
#
_entry.id   e8d80f1f22c7764df60e3218880333f3
#
_cell.length_a   1.000
_cell.length_b   1.000
_cell.length_c   1.000
_cell.angle_alpha   90.00
_cell.angle_beta   90.00
_cell.angle_gamma   90.00
#
_symmetry.space_group_name_H-M   'P 1'
#
loop_
_entity.id
_entity.type
_entity.pdbx_description
1 polymer ?
#
loop_
_entity_poly.entity_id
_entity_poly.type
_entity_poly.pdbx_seq_one_letter_code
_entity_poly.pdbx_strand_id
1 'polypeptide(L)'
;ASTSELFGNVQEVPLSESTPFYPRSPYGVAKLYAYWITVNYREANDFFACNGILFNHESPVRGETFVTRKITRAVSKIAYGIQDILYLGNLDAKRDWGHAKDYVRMMWMILQADISEDWVIATGKTTTVRDFVKMSFAYIGVELEFEGKGIDEVAIVADCSSSKYKLKKGQQVLAIDSRYYRPTEVDVLVGDATKAKEKLGWVPEITLDELVKDMMDSDLKQIHKLKYLEKGGYGSFNSFE
;
A
#
# COMPACT_ATOMS: atom_id res chain seq x y z
N ALA A 1 2.48 17.52 1.16
CA ALA A 1 2.55 16.06 1.33
C ALA A 1 3.99 15.58 1.27
N SER A 2 4.55 15.15 2.41
CA SER A 2 5.85 14.48 2.51
C SER A 2 5.67 12.95 2.47
N THR A 3 6.65 12.16 2.86
CA THR A 3 6.61 10.71 2.68
C THR A 3 7.50 9.98 3.67
N SER A 4 7.15 8.76 4.07
CA SER A 4 8.02 7.86 4.84
C SER A 4 9.32 7.47 4.11
N GLU A 5 9.42 7.67 2.79
CA GLU A 5 10.65 7.45 2.02
C GLU A 5 11.79 8.42 2.39
N LEU A 6 11.50 9.49 3.16
CA LEU A 6 12.54 10.33 3.76
C LEU A 6 13.44 9.55 4.70
N PHE A 7 12.88 8.62 5.47
CA PHE A 7 13.61 7.82 6.45
C PHE A 7 14.57 6.82 5.78
N GLY A 8 14.17 6.24 4.63
CA GLY A 8 15.03 5.41 3.78
C GLY A 8 15.77 4.30 4.53
N ASN A 9 17.06 4.50 4.80
CA ASN A 9 17.85 3.60 5.63
C ASN A 9 17.54 3.84 7.11
N VAL A 10 16.54 3.14 7.61
CA VAL A 10 15.94 3.30 8.93
C VAL A 10 16.99 3.23 10.04
N GLN A 11 17.07 4.28 10.86
CA GLN A 11 18.04 4.38 11.96
C GLN A 11 17.46 3.94 13.31
N GLU A 12 16.15 4.02 13.46
CA GLU A 12 15.38 3.62 14.65
C GLU A 12 13.97 3.19 14.26
N VAL A 13 13.27 2.48 15.13
CA VAL A 13 11.90 2.00 14.94
C VAL A 13 11.15 2.08 16.26
N PRO A 14 9.94 2.64 16.30
CA PRO A 14 9.18 3.25 15.20
C PRO A 14 9.71 4.63 14.77
N LEU A 15 9.31 5.08 13.57
CA LEU A 15 9.76 6.32 12.94
C LEU A 15 8.87 7.49 13.37
N SER A 16 9.47 8.52 13.95
CA SER A 16 8.80 9.73 14.43
C SER A 16 9.27 10.99 13.69
N GLU A 17 8.72 12.14 14.05
CA GLU A 17 9.12 13.44 13.49
C GLU A 17 10.58 13.82 13.82
N SER A 18 11.15 13.24 14.87
CA SER A 18 12.55 13.45 15.29
C SER A 18 13.55 12.47 14.68
N THR A 19 13.07 11.41 14.03
CA THR A 19 13.93 10.40 13.43
C THR A 19 14.73 10.99 12.27
N PRO A 20 16.07 10.82 12.22
CA PRO A 20 16.90 11.33 11.13
C PRO A 20 16.51 10.76 9.77
N PHE A 21 16.51 11.62 8.75
CA PHE A 21 16.24 11.23 7.38
C PHE A 21 17.50 10.70 6.68
N TYR A 22 17.33 9.57 5.97
CA TYR A 22 18.39 8.97 5.15
C TYR A 22 17.79 8.36 3.86
N PRO A 23 17.32 9.19 2.90
CA PRO A 23 16.61 8.69 1.72
C PRO A 23 17.48 7.75 0.88
N ARG A 24 16.85 6.71 0.31
CA ARG A 24 17.50 5.67 -0.49
C ARG A 24 17.04 5.64 -1.94
N SER A 25 16.31 6.66 -2.37
CA SER A 25 15.82 6.78 -3.74
C SER A 25 15.86 8.23 -4.23
N PRO A 26 15.96 8.48 -5.56
CA PRO A 26 15.84 9.83 -6.12
C PRO A 26 14.52 10.51 -5.74
N TYR A 27 13.43 9.72 -5.61
CA TYR A 27 12.15 10.21 -5.12
C TYR A 27 12.27 10.69 -3.67
N GLY A 28 12.86 9.89 -2.77
CA GLY A 28 13.08 10.27 -1.38
C GLY A 28 13.92 11.54 -1.24
N VAL A 29 14.97 11.68 -2.05
CA VAL A 29 15.82 12.90 -2.07
C VAL A 29 15.02 14.12 -2.53
N ALA A 30 14.22 14.01 -3.59
CA ALA A 30 13.38 15.11 -4.07
C ALA A 30 12.33 15.52 -3.02
N LYS A 31 11.75 14.56 -2.31
CA LYS A 31 10.82 14.80 -1.21
C LYS A 31 11.51 15.40 0.03
N LEU A 32 12.77 15.04 0.28
CA LEU A 32 13.56 15.65 1.35
C LEU A 32 13.82 17.14 1.07
N TYR A 33 14.14 17.49 -0.17
CA TYR A 33 14.23 18.89 -0.57
C TYR A 33 12.89 19.62 -0.32
N ALA A 34 11.78 19.03 -0.76
CA ALA A 34 10.44 19.62 -0.55
C ALA A 34 10.08 19.77 0.93
N TYR A 35 10.51 18.84 1.78
CA TYR A 35 10.35 18.93 3.23
C TYR A 35 11.09 20.16 3.78
N TRP A 36 12.38 20.27 3.51
CA TRP A 36 13.20 21.34 4.06
C TRP A 36 12.86 22.72 3.48
N ILE A 37 12.42 22.83 2.24
CA ILE A 37 11.97 24.14 1.70
C ILE A 37 10.68 24.57 2.41
N THR A 38 9.78 23.65 2.76
CA THR A 38 8.57 23.93 3.55
C THR A 38 8.93 24.45 4.94
N VAL A 39 9.87 23.78 5.64
CA VAL A 39 10.38 24.22 6.95
C VAL A 39 11.00 25.62 6.85
N ASN A 40 11.87 25.83 5.85
CA ASN A 40 12.54 27.11 5.65
C ASN A 40 11.56 28.28 5.45
N TYR A 41 10.55 28.10 4.61
CA TYR A 41 9.53 29.15 4.38
C TYR A 41 8.67 29.38 5.62
N ARG A 42 8.35 28.36 6.39
CA ARG A 42 7.66 28.50 7.67
C ARG A 42 8.45 29.37 8.64
N GLU A 43 9.74 29.08 8.81
CA GLU A 43 10.59 29.78 9.77
C GLU A 43 11.00 31.17 9.33
N ALA A 44 11.28 31.38 8.03
CA ALA A 44 11.79 32.64 7.50
C ALA A 44 10.67 33.67 7.21
N ASN A 45 9.46 33.22 6.89
CA ASN A 45 8.41 34.09 6.37
C ASN A 45 7.08 34.00 7.15
N ASP A 46 7.09 33.32 8.30
CA ASP A 46 5.90 33.12 9.14
C ASP A 46 4.71 32.49 8.39
N PHE A 47 5.01 31.62 7.41
CA PHE A 47 3.99 30.89 6.69
C PHE A 47 3.37 29.79 7.56
N PHE A 48 2.05 29.68 7.54
CA PHE A 48 1.39 28.49 8.06
C PHE A 48 1.60 27.34 7.07
N ALA A 49 2.72 26.64 7.20
CA ALA A 49 3.12 25.56 6.34
C ALA A 49 3.53 24.33 7.16
N CYS A 50 2.92 23.19 6.87
CA CYS A 50 3.11 21.93 7.60
C CYS A 50 3.58 20.83 6.66
N ASN A 51 4.39 19.89 7.15
CA ASN A 51 4.66 18.66 6.45
C ASN A 51 3.85 17.52 7.07
N GLY A 52 3.06 16.82 6.26
CA GLY A 52 2.55 15.51 6.62
C GLY A 52 3.51 14.44 6.09
N ILE A 53 4.21 13.74 6.98
CA ILE A 53 5.09 12.62 6.63
C ILE A 53 4.22 11.38 6.50
N LEU A 54 3.72 11.17 5.29
CA LEU A 54 2.73 10.13 5.00
C LEU A 54 3.39 8.77 4.84
N PHE A 55 2.93 7.80 5.61
CA PHE A 55 3.20 6.39 5.38
C PHE A 55 2.32 5.87 4.24
N ASN A 56 2.44 4.58 3.90
CA ASN A 56 1.73 4.04 2.75
C ASN A 56 0.22 4.13 2.96
N HIS A 57 -0.46 4.88 2.11
CA HIS A 57 -1.90 5.08 2.17
C HIS A 57 -2.55 4.61 0.88
N GLU A 58 -3.49 3.71 1.03
CA GLU A 58 -4.04 2.90 -0.02
C GLU A 58 -5.55 3.10 -0.15
N SER A 59 -6.09 2.79 -1.32
CA SER A 59 -7.52 2.86 -1.58
C SER A 59 -7.86 2.23 -2.94
N PRO A 60 -9.14 2.08 -3.27
CA PRO A 60 -9.59 1.67 -4.62
C PRO A 60 -9.09 2.53 -5.78
N VAL A 61 -8.63 3.76 -5.51
CA VAL A 61 -8.07 4.67 -6.53
C VAL A 61 -6.54 4.76 -6.51
N ARG A 62 -5.88 3.90 -5.73
CA ARG A 62 -4.41 3.80 -5.74
C ARG A 62 -3.91 3.49 -7.16
N GLY A 63 -2.77 4.05 -7.55
CA GLY A 63 -2.14 3.75 -8.83
C GLY A 63 -1.89 2.25 -9.02
N GLU A 64 -2.18 1.72 -10.18
CA GLU A 64 -2.25 0.29 -10.48
C GLU A 64 -0.92 -0.46 -10.37
N THR A 65 0.20 0.25 -10.46
CA THR A 65 1.57 -0.28 -10.35
C THR A 65 2.04 -0.43 -8.90
N PHE A 66 1.35 0.18 -7.93
CA PHE A 66 1.69 0.02 -6.51
C PHE A 66 1.28 -1.36 -6.00
N VAL A 67 2.10 -1.92 -5.12
CA VAL A 67 2.04 -3.33 -4.70
C VAL A 67 0.66 -3.77 -4.22
N THR A 68 -0.01 -3.00 -3.38
CA THR A 68 -1.35 -3.32 -2.86
C THR A 68 -2.38 -3.39 -3.98
N ARG A 69 -2.41 -2.37 -4.86
CA ARG A 69 -3.34 -2.33 -5.97
C ARG A 69 -2.99 -3.38 -7.04
N LYS A 70 -1.71 -3.63 -7.28
CA LYS A 70 -1.27 -4.71 -8.15
C LYS A 70 -1.79 -6.06 -7.65
N ILE A 71 -1.75 -6.31 -6.33
CA ILE A 71 -2.26 -7.54 -5.71
C ILE A 71 -3.78 -7.63 -5.91
N THR A 72 -4.57 -6.65 -5.47
CA THR A 72 -6.03 -6.72 -5.49
C THR A 72 -6.58 -6.85 -6.91
N ARG A 73 -5.98 -6.16 -7.88
CA ARG A 73 -6.32 -6.30 -9.31
C ARG A 73 -5.97 -7.67 -9.86
N ALA A 74 -4.76 -8.18 -9.58
CA ALA A 74 -4.35 -9.50 -10.05
C ALA A 74 -5.24 -10.60 -9.45
N VAL A 75 -5.51 -10.56 -8.14
CA VAL A 75 -6.42 -11.51 -7.48
C VAL A 75 -7.81 -11.46 -8.12
N SER A 76 -8.33 -10.27 -8.41
CA SER A 76 -9.60 -10.10 -9.11
C SER A 76 -9.58 -10.66 -10.54
N LYS A 77 -8.50 -10.45 -11.29
CA LYS A 77 -8.33 -11.03 -12.64
C LYS A 77 -8.20 -12.56 -12.59
N ILE A 78 -7.44 -13.09 -11.63
CA ILE A 78 -7.27 -14.53 -11.42
C ILE A 78 -8.62 -15.18 -11.05
N ALA A 79 -9.39 -14.56 -10.17
CA ALA A 79 -10.73 -15.03 -9.79
C ALA A 79 -11.69 -15.18 -10.98
N TYR A 80 -11.52 -14.35 -12.00
CA TYR A 80 -12.32 -14.40 -13.23
C TYR A 80 -11.64 -15.13 -14.39
N GLY A 81 -10.44 -15.72 -14.19
CA GLY A 81 -9.70 -16.46 -15.21
C GLY A 81 -9.21 -15.60 -16.38
N ILE A 82 -8.85 -14.34 -16.10
CA ILE A 82 -8.27 -13.39 -17.06
C ILE A 82 -6.74 -13.36 -16.94
N GLN A 83 -6.23 -13.73 -15.78
CA GLN A 83 -4.81 -13.81 -15.47
C GLN A 83 -4.55 -15.10 -14.72
N ASP A 84 -3.41 -15.74 -14.95
CA ASP A 84 -3.06 -17.00 -14.28
C ASP A 84 -2.20 -16.78 -13.04
N ILE A 85 -1.20 -15.92 -13.12
CA ILE A 85 -0.18 -15.74 -12.09
C ILE A 85 0.03 -14.27 -11.74
N LEU A 86 0.10 -13.95 -10.44
CA LEU A 86 0.58 -12.69 -9.90
C LEU A 86 2.10 -12.75 -9.73
N TYR A 87 2.84 -11.82 -10.34
CA TYR A 87 4.29 -11.70 -10.16
C TYR A 87 4.63 -10.58 -9.19
N LEU A 88 5.39 -10.90 -8.14
CA LEU A 88 5.86 -9.97 -7.11
C LEU A 88 7.37 -10.11 -6.89
N GLY A 89 7.94 -9.19 -6.11
CA GLY A 89 9.31 -9.26 -5.59
C GLY A 89 9.34 -9.82 -4.17
N ASN A 90 9.98 -9.07 -3.25
CA ASN A 90 10.13 -9.47 -1.85
C ASN A 90 8.77 -9.54 -1.13
N LEU A 91 8.36 -10.75 -0.74
CA LEU A 91 7.11 -10.99 0.00
C LEU A 91 7.23 -10.67 1.49
N ASP A 92 8.43 -10.60 2.04
CA ASP A 92 8.67 -10.42 3.46
C ASP A 92 8.85 -8.94 3.84
N ALA A 93 8.90 -8.05 2.85
CA ALA A 93 8.93 -6.60 3.07
C ALA A 93 7.70 -6.17 3.89
N LYS A 94 7.95 -5.41 4.98
CA LYS A 94 6.93 -4.93 5.90
C LYS A 94 6.60 -3.48 5.63
N ARG A 95 5.33 -3.16 5.57
CA ARG A 95 4.85 -1.77 5.37
C ARG A 95 3.73 -1.46 6.34
N ASP A 96 3.68 -0.20 6.75
CA ASP A 96 2.56 0.38 7.48
C ASP A 96 1.57 0.89 6.43
N TRP A 97 0.49 0.13 6.21
CA TRP A 97 -0.57 0.48 5.27
C TRP A 97 -1.81 1.00 5.99
N GLY A 98 -2.22 2.20 5.65
CA GLY A 98 -3.48 2.78 6.11
C GLY A 98 -4.41 3.14 4.95
N HIS A 99 -5.66 3.47 5.25
CA HIS A 99 -6.62 3.88 4.26
C HIS A 99 -6.49 5.37 3.94
N ALA A 100 -6.50 5.74 2.66
CA ALA A 100 -6.31 7.12 2.21
C ALA A 100 -7.32 8.11 2.82
N LYS A 101 -8.53 7.69 3.16
CA LYS A 101 -9.54 8.53 3.84
C LYS A 101 -9.04 9.04 5.20
N ASP A 102 -8.39 8.19 6.00
CA ASP A 102 -7.83 8.59 7.29
C ASP A 102 -6.70 9.62 7.11
N TYR A 103 -5.87 9.42 6.08
CA TYR A 103 -4.77 10.32 5.77
C TYR A 103 -5.26 11.70 5.29
N VAL A 104 -6.27 11.73 4.43
CA VAL A 104 -6.89 12.99 3.98
C VAL A 104 -7.55 13.72 5.16
N ARG A 105 -8.21 12.99 6.07
CA ARG A 105 -8.76 13.58 7.30
C ARG A 105 -7.67 14.22 8.15
N MET A 106 -6.52 13.55 8.32
CA MET A 106 -5.39 14.14 9.04
C MET A 106 -4.83 15.38 8.34
N MET A 107 -4.70 15.36 7.01
CA MET A 107 -4.26 16.54 6.25
C MET A 107 -5.17 17.76 6.52
N TRP A 108 -6.48 17.54 6.59
CA TRP A 108 -7.42 18.60 6.94
C TRP A 108 -7.23 19.06 8.38
N MET A 109 -7.08 18.13 9.35
CA MET A 109 -6.88 18.46 10.77
C MET A 109 -5.60 19.26 11.00
N ILE A 110 -4.50 18.93 10.32
CA ILE A 110 -3.24 19.70 10.36
C ILE A 110 -3.47 21.16 9.98
N LEU A 111 -4.29 21.43 8.97
CA LEU A 111 -4.59 22.79 8.51
C LEU A 111 -5.56 23.55 9.43
N GLN A 112 -6.18 22.87 10.39
CA GLN A 112 -7.03 23.49 11.43
C GLN A 112 -6.26 23.70 12.75
N ALA A 113 -5.00 23.27 12.84
CA ALA A 113 -4.20 23.44 14.06
C ALA A 113 -3.77 24.91 14.25
N ASP A 114 -3.55 25.31 15.49
CA ASP A 114 -3.11 26.67 15.83
C ASP A 114 -1.64 26.93 15.46
N ILE A 115 -0.83 25.88 15.40
CA ILE A 115 0.62 25.97 15.15
C ILE A 115 0.99 25.10 13.95
N SER A 116 1.81 25.67 13.06
CA SER A 116 2.36 24.95 11.92
C SER A 116 3.52 24.06 12.34
N GLU A 117 3.33 22.75 12.26
CA GLU A 117 4.31 21.72 12.63
C GLU A 117 4.38 20.61 11.58
N ASP A 118 5.36 19.70 11.76
CA ASP A 118 5.49 18.49 10.95
C ASP A 118 4.86 17.31 11.68
N TRP A 119 4.25 16.37 10.92
CA TRP A 119 3.41 15.32 11.47
C TRP A 119 3.65 13.98 10.79
N VAL A 120 3.94 12.95 11.57
CA VAL A 120 3.91 11.56 11.08
C VAL A 120 2.45 11.10 10.99
N ILE A 121 2.09 10.56 9.83
CA ILE A 121 0.76 10.01 9.56
C ILE A 121 0.93 8.54 9.19
N ALA A 122 0.60 7.67 10.14
CA ALA A 122 0.83 6.23 10.07
C ALA A 122 -0.20 5.47 10.91
N THR A 123 -0.32 4.17 10.68
CA THR A 123 -1.19 3.32 11.51
C THR A 123 -0.47 2.77 12.74
N GLY A 124 0.86 2.77 12.75
CA GLY A 124 1.69 2.16 13.78
C GLY A 124 1.72 0.63 13.72
N LYS A 125 1.20 0.03 12.65
CA LYS A 125 1.17 -1.42 12.45
C LYS A 125 1.80 -1.79 11.12
N THR A 126 2.59 -2.86 11.12
CA THR A 126 3.19 -3.37 9.88
C THR A 126 2.57 -4.69 9.47
N THR A 127 2.47 -4.88 8.16
CA THR A 127 2.03 -6.13 7.55
C THR A 127 3.00 -6.49 6.43
N THR A 128 3.27 -7.78 6.24
CA THR A 128 4.10 -8.25 5.13
C THR A 128 3.31 -8.22 3.82
N VAL A 129 4.02 -8.11 2.69
CA VAL A 129 3.41 -8.26 1.37
C VAL A 129 2.72 -9.63 1.25
N ARG A 130 3.35 -10.68 1.81
CA ARG A 130 2.79 -12.04 1.91
C ARG A 130 1.42 -12.06 2.58
N ASP A 131 1.30 -11.42 3.75
CA ASP A 131 0.03 -11.41 4.48
C ASP A 131 -1.03 -10.61 3.74
N PHE A 132 -0.67 -9.51 3.08
CA PHE A 132 -1.61 -8.77 2.24
C PHE A 132 -2.11 -9.61 1.05
N VAL A 133 -1.25 -10.43 0.45
CA VAL A 133 -1.65 -11.42 -0.59
C VAL A 133 -2.63 -12.43 -0.01
N LYS A 134 -2.30 -13.05 1.15
CA LYS A 134 -3.19 -14.00 1.82
C LYS A 134 -4.56 -13.39 2.11
N MET A 135 -4.61 -12.19 2.67
CA MET A 135 -5.87 -11.49 2.97
C MET A 135 -6.68 -11.25 1.69
N SER A 136 -6.04 -10.85 0.59
CA SER A 136 -6.71 -10.60 -0.68
C SER A 136 -7.29 -11.87 -1.30
N PHE A 137 -6.58 -13.00 -1.24
CA PHE A 137 -7.10 -14.29 -1.70
C PHE A 137 -8.17 -14.86 -0.76
N ALA A 138 -8.00 -14.73 0.54
CA ALA A 138 -9.01 -15.13 1.52
C ALA A 138 -10.34 -14.39 1.32
N TYR A 139 -10.29 -13.12 0.89
CA TYR A 139 -11.49 -12.34 0.56
C TYR A 139 -12.37 -12.99 -0.53
N ILE A 140 -11.77 -13.71 -1.47
CA ILE A 140 -12.50 -14.47 -2.50
C ILE A 140 -12.72 -15.95 -2.13
N GLY A 141 -12.44 -16.34 -0.87
CA GLY A 141 -12.62 -17.70 -0.35
C GLY A 141 -11.53 -18.67 -0.79
N VAL A 142 -10.31 -18.18 -1.01
CA VAL A 142 -9.15 -18.99 -1.43
C VAL A 142 -8.09 -18.95 -0.34
N GLU A 143 -7.66 -20.12 0.10
CA GLU A 143 -6.50 -20.31 0.97
C GLU A 143 -5.24 -20.60 0.15
N LEU A 144 -4.12 -20.03 0.55
CA LEU A 144 -2.84 -20.18 -0.12
C LEU A 144 -1.83 -20.94 0.74
N GLU A 145 -1.08 -21.81 0.09
CA GLU A 145 0.15 -22.40 0.60
C GLU A 145 1.33 -21.85 -0.20
N PHE A 146 2.45 -21.56 0.52
CA PHE A 146 3.67 -21.03 -0.07
C PHE A 146 4.75 -22.13 -0.08
N GLU A 147 5.36 -22.35 -1.24
CA GLU A 147 6.40 -23.33 -1.46
C GLU A 147 7.66 -22.68 -2.02
N GLY A 148 8.82 -23.25 -1.74
CA GLY A 148 10.10 -22.70 -2.16
C GLY A 148 10.60 -21.56 -1.27
N LYS A 149 11.66 -20.87 -1.71
CA LYS A 149 12.24 -19.71 -1.00
C LYS A 149 12.89 -18.75 -1.98
N GLY A 150 12.88 -17.46 -1.64
CA GLY A 150 13.51 -16.41 -2.43
C GLY A 150 12.90 -16.30 -3.82
N ILE A 151 13.73 -16.43 -4.87
CA ILE A 151 13.26 -16.28 -6.26
C ILE A 151 12.44 -17.49 -6.75
N ASP A 152 12.62 -18.65 -6.14
CA ASP A 152 11.90 -19.89 -6.50
C ASP A 152 10.60 -20.04 -5.69
N GLU A 153 10.24 -19.03 -4.90
CA GLU A 153 9.03 -19.07 -4.09
C GLU A 153 7.78 -18.86 -4.95
N VAL A 154 6.79 -19.73 -4.72
CA VAL A 154 5.49 -19.68 -5.37
C VAL A 154 4.37 -19.76 -4.35
N ALA A 155 3.16 -19.33 -4.72
CA ALA A 155 1.96 -19.63 -3.95
C ALA A 155 1.00 -20.46 -4.79
N ILE A 156 0.48 -21.51 -4.18
CA ILE A 156 -0.51 -22.42 -4.74
C ILE A 156 -1.82 -22.34 -3.95
N VAL A 157 -2.91 -22.66 -4.60
CA VAL A 157 -4.24 -22.78 -3.96
C VAL A 157 -4.25 -24.03 -3.10
N ALA A 158 -4.29 -23.86 -1.78
CA ALA A 158 -4.44 -24.95 -0.81
C ALA A 158 -5.89 -25.42 -0.73
N ASP A 159 -6.83 -24.47 -0.70
CA ASP A 159 -8.28 -24.72 -0.73
C ASP A 159 -9.04 -23.56 -1.38
N CYS A 160 -10.23 -23.85 -1.89
CA CYS A 160 -11.15 -22.86 -2.46
C CYS A 160 -12.59 -23.17 -2.04
N SER A 161 -13.08 -22.44 -1.06
CA SER A 161 -14.46 -22.56 -0.57
C SER A 161 -15.49 -21.82 -1.43
N SER A 162 -15.03 -21.01 -2.37
CA SER A 162 -15.89 -20.19 -3.23
C SER A 162 -16.59 -21.01 -4.30
N SER A 163 -17.92 -20.96 -4.33
CA SER A 163 -18.72 -21.51 -5.45
C SER A 163 -18.68 -20.61 -6.70
N LYS A 164 -18.29 -19.35 -6.54
CA LYS A 164 -18.30 -18.34 -7.61
C LYS A 164 -17.02 -18.36 -8.42
N TYR A 165 -15.87 -18.58 -7.78
CA TYR A 165 -14.55 -18.52 -8.40
C TYR A 165 -13.98 -19.95 -8.52
N LYS A 166 -13.67 -20.38 -9.75
CA LYS A 166 -13.29 -21.76 -10.03
C LYS A 166 -11.77 -21.96 -10.03
N LEU A 167 -11.13 -21.65 -8.88
CA LEU A 167 -9.73 -21.95 -8.68
C LEU A 167 -9.56 -23.41 -8.21
N LYS A 168 -8.56 -24.11 -8.73
CA LYS A 168 -8.34 -25.52 -8.43
C LYS A 168 -7.26 -25.66 -7.36
N LYS A 169 -7.46 -26.58 -6.43
CA LYS A 169 -6.40 -26.99 -5.49
C LYS A 169 -5.14 -27.38 -6.25
N GLY A 170 -3.98 -26.89 -5.80
CA GLY A 170 -2.69 -27.06 -6.45
C GLY A 170 -2.42 -26.09 -7.62
N GLN A 171 -3.38 -25.23 -7.97
CA GLN A 171 -3.15 -24.21 -8.99
C GLN A 171 -2.17 -23.16 -8.47
N GLN A 172 -1.06 -22.95 -9.19
CA GLN A 172 -0.14 -21.85 -8.91
C GLN A 172 -0.80 -20.51 -9.28
N VAL A 173 -0.74 -19.54 -8.36
CA VAL A 173 -1.36 -18.22 -8.53
C VAL A 173 -0.41 -17.06 -8.26
N LEU A 174 0.78 -17.37 -7.71
CA LEU A 174 1.83 -16.37 -7.47
C LEU A 174 3.20 -16.96 -7.79
N ALA A 175 4.09 -16.13 -8.31
CA ALA A 175 5.52 -16.41 -8.47
C ALA A 175 6.34 -15.15 -8.18
N ILE A 176 7.59 -15.37 -7.81
CA ILE A 176 8.55 -14.27 -7.65
C ILE A 176 9.20 -13.95 -8.99
N ASP A 177 9.40 -12.67 -9.25
CA ASP A 177 10.12 -12.18 -10.43
C ASP A 177 11.19 -11.17 -9.97
N SER A 178 12.44 -11.47 -10.32
CA SER A 178 13.61 -10.67 -9.94
C SER A 178 13.55 -9.21 -10.40
N ARG A 179 12.79 -8.91 -11.46
CA ARG A 179 12.58 -7.54 -11.96
C ARG A 179 11.85 -6.63 -10.95
N TYR A 180 11.14 -7.22 -9.99
CA TYR A 180 10.43 -6.49 -8.93
C TYR A 180 11.23 -6.37 -7.63
N TYR A 181 12.45 -6.91 -7.56
CA TYR A 181 13.36 -6.64 -6.44
C TYR A 181 13.97 -5.24 -6.58
N ARG A 182 13.90 -4.47 -5.52
CA ARG A 182 14.55 -3.16 -5.49
C ARG A 182 16.02 -3.32 -5.10
N PRO A 183 16.97 -2.62 -5.77
CA PRO A 183 18.39 -2.70 -5.41
C PRO A 183 18.69 -2.24 -3.98
N THR A 184 17.86 -1.36 -3.43
CA THR A 184 17.95 -0.83 -2.06
C THR A 184 16.59 -0.96 -1.39
N GLU A 185 16.25 -2.20 -1.01
CA GLU A 185 14.97 -2.47 -0.31
C GLU A 185 15.01 -1.86 1.09
N VAL A 186 13.88 -1.32 1.51
CA VAL A 186 13.64 -0.92 2.90
C VAL A 186 12.79 -2.01 3.53
N ASP A 187 13.38 -2.77 4.46
CA ASP A 187 12.75 -3.97 5.02
C ASP A 187 11.55 -3.64 5.89
N VAL A 188 11.63 -2.59 6.72
CA VAL A 188 10.57 -2.22 7.66
C VAL A 188 10.34 -0.72 7.65
N LEU A 189 9.08 -0.32 7.43
CA LEU A 189 8.62 1.04 7.66
C LEU A 189 7.39 0.99 8.57
N VAL A 190 7.54 1.49 9.80
CA VAL A 190 6.44 1.67 10.76
C VAL A 190 6.54 3.04 11.39
N GLY A 191 5.46 3.80 11.35
CA GLY A 191 5.42 5.16 11.87
C GLY A 191 4.89 5.23 13.30
N ASP A 192 5.35 6.25 14.03
CA ASP A 192 4.81 6.65 15.32
C ASP A 192 3.96 7.90 15.17
N ALA A 193 2.65 7.74 15.17
CA ALA A 193 1.69 8.83 15.09
C ALA A 193 1.24 9.36 16.47
N THR A 194 2.02 9.13 17.52
CA THR A 194 1.68 9.55 18.89
C THR A 194 1.43 11.06 18.97
N LYS A 195 2.27 11.87 18.34
CA LYS A 195 2.09 13.34 18.27
C LYS A 195 0.73 13.73 17.65
N ALA A 196 0.34 13.09 16.55
CA ALA A 196 -0.93 13.34 15.89
C ALA A 196 -2.12 12.98 16.79
N LYS A 197 -2.01 11.86 17.52
CA LYS A 197 -3.02 11.44 18.48
C LYS A 197 -3.13 12.39 19.66
N GLU A 198 -2.03 12.76 20.29
CA GLU A 198 -2.03 13.58 21.50
C GLU A 198 -2.42 15.03 21.25
N LYS A 199 -1.91 15.65 20.18
CA LYS A 199 -2.15 17.07 19.88
C LYS A 199 -3.43 17.32 19.08
N LEU A 200 -3.80 16.44 18.16
CA LEU A 200 -4.94 16.62 17.26
C LEU A 200 -6.07 15.59 17.46
N GLY A 201 -5.88 14.62 18.37
CA GLY A 201 -6.87 13.56 18.56
C GLY A 201 -7.02 12.62 17.36
N TRP A 202 -6.08 12.64 16.41
CA TRP A 202 -6.17 11.81 15.23
C TRP A 202 -5.73 10.37 15.52
N VAL A 203 -6.56 9.43 15.08
CA VAL A 203 -6.24 8.00 15.03
C VAL A 203 -6.77 7.44 13.72
N PRO A 204 -6.11 6.43 13.10
CA PRO A 204 -6.68 5.73 11.96
C PRO A 204 -7.93 4.97 12.39
N GLU A 205 -9.02 5.11 11.64
CA GLU A 205 -10.32 4.50 11.94
C GLU A 205 -10.56 3.24 11.11
N ILE A 206 -9.98 3.19 9.90
CA ILE A 206 -10.19 2.09 8.97
C ILE A 206 -9.09 1.04 9.16
N THR A 207 -9.50 -0.17 9.48
CA THR A 207 -8.59 -1.31 9.66
C THR A 207 -8.01 -1.81 8.34
N LEU A 208 -6.94 -2.61 8.42
CA LEU A 208 -6.35 -3.22 7.22
C LEU A 208 -7.32 -4.19 6.52
N ASP A 209 -8.13 -4.93 7.28
CA ASP A 209 -9.16 -5.83 6.72
C ASP A 209 -10.23 -5.05 5.95
N GLU A 210 -10.66 -3.91 6.48
CA GLU A 210 -11.61 -3.02 5.80
C GLU A 210 -11.00 -2.39 4.55
N LEU A 211 -9.72 -2.02 4.59
CA LEU A 211 -8.98 -1.53 3.44
C LEU A 211 -8.89 -2.59 2.33
N VAL A 212 -8.49 -3.83 2.67
CA VAL A 212 -8.43 -4.95 1.72
C VAL A 212 -9.82 -5.19 1.13
N LYS A 213 -10.85 -5.21 1.97
CA LYS A 213 -12.25 -5.37 1.54
C LYS A 213 -12.65 -4.30 0.53
N ASP A 214 -12.43 -3.01 0.83
CA ASP A 214 -12.81 -1.88 -0.04
C ASP A 214 -12.10 -1.97 -1.41
N MET A 215 -10.80 -2.28 -1.40
CA MET A 215 -10.02 -2.44 -2.62
C MET A 215 -10.46 -3.66 -3.44
N MET A 216 -10.69 -4.81 -2.80
CA MET A 216 -11.15 -6.03 -3.46
C MET A 216 -12.56 -5.88 -4.04
N ASP A 217 -13.51 -5.29 -3.30
CA ASP A 217 -14.86 -5.01 -3.79
C ASP A 217 -14.84 -4.15 -5.06
N SER A 218 -14.02 -3.11 -5.05
CA SER A 218 -13.86 -2.22 -6.21
C SER A 218 -13.28 -2.95 -7.42
N ASP A 219 -12.20 -3.71 -7.23
CA ASP A 219 -11.52 -4.39 -8.33
C ASP A 219 -12.35 -5.54 -8.90
N LEU A 220 -12.99 -6.34 -8.05
CA LEU A 220 -13.92 -7.39 -8.49
C LEU A 220 -15.09 -6.81 -9.30
N LYS A 221 -15.64 -5.66 -8.87
CA LYS A 221 -16.70 -4.96 -9.61
C LYS A 221 -16.22 -4.47 -10.97
N GLN A 222 -15.01 -3.90 -11.04
CA GLN A 222 -14.42 -3.45 -12.30
C GLN A 222 -14.19 -4.63 -13.26
N ILE A 223 -13.58 -5.71 -12.80
CA ILE A 223 -13.33 -6.89 -13.62
C ILE A 223 -14.62 -7.57 -14.08
N HIS A 224 -15.62 -7.64 -13.20
CA HIS A 224 -16.95 -8.14 -13.57
C HIS A 224 -17.58 -7.31 -14.69
N LYS A 225 -17.49 -5.96 -14.60
CA LYS A 225 -17.97 -5.03 -15.63
C LYS A 225 -17.24 -5.26 -16.96
N LEU A 226 -15.91 -5.38 -16.94
CA LEU A 226 -15.13 -5.65 -18.15
C LEU A 226 -15.58 -6.96 -18.83
N LYS A 227 -15.70 -8.04 -18.07
CA LYS A 227 -16.19 -9.33 -18.61
C LYS A 227 -17.59 -9.26 -19.20
N TYR A 228 -18.46 -8.46 -18.60
CA TYR A 228 -19.81 -8.24 -19.13
C TYR A 228 -19.79 -7.50 -20.48
N LEU A 229 -18.96 -6.46 -20.60
CA LEU A 229 -18.79 -5.69 -21.83
C LEU A 229 -18.19 -6.56 -22.94
N GLU A 230 -17.15 -7.35 -22.65
CA GLU A 230 -16.55 -8.28 -23.62
C GLU A 230 -17.55 -9.29 -24.16
N LYS A 231 -18.41 -9.87 -23.29
CA LYS A 231 -19.49 -10.77 -23.73
C LYS A 231 -20.52 -10.09 -24.64
N GLY A 232 -20.73 -8.79 -24.46
CA GLY A 232 -21.60 -7.98 -25.30
C GLY A 232 -20.98 -7.51 -26.61
N GLY A 233 -19.71 -7.91 -26.89
CA GLY A 233 -19.00 -7.50 -28.12
C GLY A 233 -18.43 -6.09 -28.06
N TYR A 234 -18.42 -5.45 -26.89
CA TYR A 234 -17.79 -4.16 -26.68
C TYR A 234 -16.30 -4.34 -26.35
N GLY A 235 -15.43 -3.65 -27.11
CA GLY A 235 -14.00 -3.61 -26.79
C GLY A 235 -13.74 -3.02 -25.40
N SER A 236 -12.93 -3.68 -24.58
CA SER A 236 -12.43 -3.07 -23.35
C SER A 236 -11.40 -2.00 -23.73
N PHE A 237 -11.54 -0.78 -23.19
CA PHE A 237 -10.41 0.14 -23.14
C PHE A 237 -9.36 -0.50 -22.22
N ASN A 238 -8.27 -1.01 -22.80
CA ASN A 238 -7.12 -1.39 -22.02
C ASN A 238 -6.62 -0.14 -21.30
N SER A 239 -6.72 -0.12 -19.98
CA SER A 239 -5.95 0.83 -19.18
C SER A 239 -4.49 0.49 -19.46
N PHE A 240 -3.73 1.45 -19.97
CA PHE A 240 -2.31 1.31 -20.24
C PHE A 240 -1.60 0.84 -18.95
N GLU A 241 -0.89 -0.27 -19.04
CA GLU A 241 0.07 -0.72 -18.04
C GLU A 241 1.35 0.10 -18.11
#